data_482d45326eadadde6948da033adf5291
#
_entry.id   482d45326eadadde6948da033adf5291
#
_cell.length_a   1.000
_cell.length_b   1.000
_cell.length_c   1.000
_cell.angle_alpha   90.00
_cell.angle_beta   90.00
_cell.angle_gamma   90.00
#
_symmetry.space_group_name_H-M   'P 1'
#
loop_
_entity.id
_entity.type
_entity.pdbx_description
1 polymer ?
#
loop_
_entity_poly.entity_id
_entity_poly.type
_entity_poly.pdbx_seq_one_letter_code
_entity_poly.pdbx_strand_id
1 'polypeptide(L)'
;MLTIVIGLAAADFITGIIKACVKNDLSSRVMRIGGLHKICEIIVMAVACGLEIGIELLGHYYQAAELAAVSGTVAAGLVFGYIVLMELISILENYGEISPDAVWVLAIIQKLRGFQKEDTKDVQAKTHTTRKRK
;
A
#
# COMPACT_ATOMS: atom_id res chain seq x y z
N MET A 1 9.08 -0.85 -9.09
CA MET A 1 8.15 -0.75 -7.93
C MET A 1 7.89 0.70 -7.52
N LEU A 2 8.89 1.49 -7.12
CA LEU A 2 8.72 2.87 -6.63
C LEU A 2 7.94 3.80 -7.59
N THR A 3 8.26 3.77 -8.90
CA THR A 3 7.56 4.58 -9.92
C THR A 3 6.06 4.28 -9.98
N ILE A 4 5.67 3.01 -9.84
CA ILE A 4 4.26 2.59 -9.84
C ILE A 4 3.56 3.12 -8.58
N VAL A 5 4.19 3.03 -7.42
CA VAL A 5 3.64 3.57 -6.16
C VAL A 5 3.44 5.08 -6.26
N ILE A 6 4.42 5.83 -6.79
CA ILE A 6 4.29 7.28 -7.01
C ILE A 6 3.11 7.57 -7.94
N GLY A 7 2.97 6.83 -9.03
CA GLY A 7 1.86 7.00 -9.97
C GLY A 7 0.49 6.73 -9.35
N LEU A 8 0.36 5.66 -8.58
CA LEU A 8 -0.88 5.31 -7.88
C LEU A 8 -1.21 6.32 -6.77
N ALA A 9 -0.22 6.74 -5.98
CA ALA A 9 -0.41 7.76 -4.94
C ALA A 9 -0.88 9.09 -5.53
N ALA A 10 -0.33 9.49 -6.68
CA ALA A 10 -0.78 10.68 -7.40
C ALA A 10 -2.22 10.51 -7.94
N ALA A 11 -2.56 9.35 -8.51
CA ALA A 11 -3.90 9.06 -9.00
C ALA A 11 -4.93 9.06 -7.87
N ASP A 12 -4.63 8.44 -6.73
CA ASP A 12 -5.51 8.46 -5.56
C ASP A 12 -5.71 9.89 -5.03
N PHE A 13 -4.64 10.66 -4.92
CA PHE A 13 -4.74 12.05 -4.49
C PHE A 13 -5.61 12.89 -5.42
N ILE A 14 -5.46 12.73 -6.74
CA ILE A 14 -6.26 13.43 -7.73
C ILE A 14 -7.74 13.01 -7.67
N THR A 15 -8.02 11.70 -7.57
CA THR A 15 -9.40 11.22 -7.44
C THR A 15 -10.05 11.68 -6.14
N GLY A 16 -9.30 11.78 -5.05
CA GLY A 16 -9.74 12.36 -3.79
C GLY A 16 -10.11 13.84 -3.90
N ILE A 17 -9.32 14.63 -4.65
CA ILE A 17 -9.65 16.04 -4.94
C ILE A 17 -10.92 16.14 -5.77
N ILE A 18 -11.05 15.35 -6.83
CA ILE A 18 -12.25 15.33 -7.70
C ILE A 18 -13.48 15.01 -6.84
N LYS A 19 -13.42 14.00 -6.00
CA LYS A 19 -14.50 13.67 -5.06
C LYS A 19 -14.88 14.84 -4.17
N ALA A 20 -13.90 15.51 -3.56
CA ALA A 20 -14.12 16.66 -2.70
C ALA A 20 -14.76 17.84 -3.46
N CYS A 21 -14.37 18.06 -4.72
CA CYS A 21 -14.98 19.06 -5.59
C CYS A 21 -16.44 18.72 -5.90
N VAL A 22 -16.74 17.47 -6.26
CA VAL A 22 -18.10 17.01 -6.58
C VAL A 22 -19.03 17.14 -5.37
N LYS A 23 -18.51 16.89 -4.16
CA LYS A 23 -19.28 16.98 -2.91
C LYS A 23 -19.34 18.39 -2.28
N ASN A 24 -18.66 19.37 -2.89
CA ASN A 24 -18.49 20.71 -2.31
C ASN A 24 -17.91 20.70 -0.89
N ASP A 25 -17.06 19.71 -0.59
CA ASP A 25 -16.42 19.53 0.73
C ASP A 25 -14.87 19.60 0.60
N LEU A 26 -14.40 20.71 0.05
CA LEU A 26 -12.98 21.02 -0.07
C LEU A 26 -12.42 21.53 1.25
N SER A 27 -11.79 20.64 2.02
CA SER A 27 -11.09 21.00 3.26
C SER A 27 -9.56 20.98 3.06
N SER A 28 -8.94 22.16 3.18
CA SER A 28 -7.46 22.28 3.10
C SER A 28 -6.74 21.43 4.14
N ARG A 29 -7.35 21.16 5.28
CA ARG A 29 -6.80 20.29 6.32
C ARG A 29 -6.78 18.83 5.88
N VAL A 30 -7.89 18.35 5.32
CA VAL A 30 -8.02 16.96 4.83
C VAL A 30 -7.06 16.72 3.69
N MET A 31 -6.96 17.64 2.73
CA MET A 31 -6.02 17.56 1.60
C MET A 31 -4.57 17.49 2.08
N ARG A 32 -4.19 18.31 3.07
CA ARG A 32 -2.82 18.31 3.62
C ARG A 32 -2.49 17.00 4.33
N ILE A 33 -3.41 16.45 5.13
CA ILE A 33 -3.22 15.19 5.82
C ILE A 33 -3.12 14.03 4.81
N GLY A 34 -4.01 14.01 3.80
CA GLY A 34 -3.97 13.02 2.73
C GLY A 34 -2.65 13.06 1.96
N GLY A 35 -2.16 14.25 1.60
CA GLY A 35 -0.87 14.42 0.95
C GLY A 35 0.32 13.93 1.79
N LEU A 36 0.30 14.19 3.11
CA LEU A 36 1.34 13.68 4.01
C LEU A 36 1.34 12.14 4.09
N HIS A 37 0.18 11.48 4.12
CA HIS A 37 0.10 10.02 4.06
C HIS A 37 0.74 9.48 2.80
N LYS A 38 0.49 10.08 1.64
CA LYS A 38 1.11 9.66 0.37
C LYS A 38 2.63 9.81 0.37
N ILE A 39 3.14 10.88 0.96
CA ILE A 39 4.59 11.05 1.14
C ILE A 39 5.16 9.93 2.03
N CYS A 40 4.50 9.59 3.13
CA CYS A 40 4.94 8.50 4.00
C CYS A 40 4.94 7.14 3.28
N GLU A 41 3.93 6.82 2.47
CA GLU A 41 3.86 5.60 1.68
C GLU A 41 5.00 5.50 0.67
N ILE A 42 5.32 6.60 -0.02
CA ILE A 42 6.45 6.68 -0.94
C ILE A 42 7.79 6.47 -0.20
N ILE A 43 7.95 7.06 0.99
CA ILE A 43 9.14 6.86 1.83
C ILE A 43 9.26 5.40 2.26
N VAL A 44 8.18 4.77 2.71
CA VAL A 44 8.18 3.35 3.10
C VAL A 44 8.59 2.47 1.91
N MET A 45 8.07 2.74 0.71
CA MET A 45 8.46 2.01 -0.50
C MET A 45 9.93 2.25 -0.86
N ALA A 46 10.43 3.48 -0.74
CA ALA A 46 11.83 3.79 -0.99
C ALA A 46 12.76 3.05 -0.02
N VAL A 47 12.38 2.96 1.26
CA VAL A 47 13.11 2.15 2.27
C VAL A 47 13.09 0.67 1.91
N ALA A 48 11.96 0.13 1.48
CA ALA A 48 11.86 -1.27 1.08
C ALA A 48 12.75 -1.60 -0.14
N CYS A 49 12.78 -0.71 -1.14
CA CYS A 49 13.71 -0.83 -2.28
C CYS A 49 15.18 -0.71 -1.83
N GLY A 50 15.48 0.19 -0.89
CA GLY A 50 16.84 0.31 -0.32
C GLY A 50 17.28 -0.93 0.44
N LEU A 51 16.38 -1.56 1.18
CA LEU A 51 16.64 -2.83 1.87
C LEU A 51 16.87 -3.98 0.87
N GLU A 52 16.10 -4.05 -0.22
CA GLU A 52 16.30 -5.03 -1.29
C GLU A 52 17.73 -4.94 -1.83
N ILE A 53 18.17 -3.74 -2.20
CA ILE A 53 19.54 -3.48 -2.69
C ILE A 53 20.58 -3.82 -1.62
N GLY A 54 20.35 -3.44 -0.36
CA GLY A 54 21.26 -3.72 0.74
C GLY A 54 21.42 -5.22 1.02
N ILE A 55 20.34 -5.98 0.98
CA ILE A 55 20.35 -7.44 1.14
C ILE A 55 21.11 -8.11 -0.01
N GLU A 56 20.90 -7.65 -1.24
CA GLU A 56 21.61 -8.16 -2.42
C GLU A 56 23.12 -7.92 -2.32
N LEU A 57 23.55 -6.72 -1.92
CA LEU A 57 24.96 -6.40 -1.72
C LEU A 57 25.60 -7.26 -0.64
N LEU A 58 24.90 -7.49 0.49
CA LEU A 58 25.36 -8.38 1.55
C LEU A 58 25.46 -9.83 1.07
N GLY A 59 24.50 -10.29 0.25
CA GLY A 59 24.53 -11.63 -0.33
C GLY A 59 25.75 -11.88 -1.21
N HIS A 60 26.14 -10.90 -2.00
CA HIS A 60 27.39 -10.97 -2.77
C HIS A 60 28.62 -11.08 -1.86
N TYR A 61 28.67 -10.31 -0.78
CA TYR A 61 29.79 -10.36 0.15
C TYR A 61 29.92 -11.70 0.88
N TYR A 62 28.81 -12.33 1.26
CA TYR A 62 28.78 -13.61 1.98
C TYR A 62 28.65 -14.84 1.03
N GLN A 63 28.79 -14.69 -0.28
CA GLN A 63 28.65 -15.77 -1.29
C GLN A 63 27.27 -16.45 -1.24
N ALA A 64 26.24 -15.73 -0.86
CA ALA A 64 24.85 -16.17 -0.77
C ALA A 64 23.93 -15.33 -1.67
N ALA A 65 24.40 -14.96 -2.86
CA ALA A 65 23.74 -13.99 -3.74
C ALA A 65 22.32 -14.41 -4.15
N GLU A 66 22.10 -15.70 -4.50
CA GLU A 66 20.77 -16.18 -4.90
C GLU A 66 19.74 -16.06 -3.77
N LEU A 67 20.11 -16.48 -2.55
CA LEU A 67 19.23 -16.40 -1.39
C LEU A 67 18.93 -14.94 -1.02
N ALA A 68 19.94 -14.08 -1.11
CA ALA A 68 19.80 -12.66 -0.83
C ALA A 68 18.88 -11.97 -1.85
N ALA A 69 19.06 -12.23 -3.16
CA ALA A 69 18.23 -11.68 -4.21
C ALA A 69 16.74 -12.08 -4.03
N VAL A 70 16.47 -13.36 -3.78
CA VAL A 70 15.10 -13.84 -3.55
C VAL A 70 14.49 -13.21 -2.29
N SER A 71 15.21 -13.18 -1.17
CA SER A 71 14.69 -12.65 0.09
C SER A 71 14.46 -11.14 0.03
N GLY A 72 15.35 -10.38 -0.59
CA GLY A 72 15.21 -8.94 -0.81
C GLY A 72 14.00 -8.61 -1.68
N THR A 73 13.88 -9.29 -2.83
CA THR A 73 12.76 -9.09 -3.75
C THR A 73 11.41 -9.48 -3.12
N VAL A 74 11.35 -10.56 -2.35
CA VAL A 74 10.13 -10.97 -1.64
C VAL A 74 9.75 -9.92 -0.60
N ALA A 75 10.70 -9.42 0.21
CA ALA A 75 10.44 -8.42 1.22
C ALA A 75 9.91 -7.09 0.61
N ALA A 76 10.58 -6.57 -0.42
CA ALA A 76 10.14 -5.38 -1.13
C ALA A 76 8.80 -5.59 -1.86
N GLY A 77 8.61 -6.78 -2.45
CA GLY A 77 7.38 -7.16 -3.14
C GLY A 77 6.16 -7.21 -2.23
N LEU A 78 6.30 -7.67 -0.99
CA LEU A 78 5.21 -7.65 0.00
C LEU A 78 4.79 -6.23 0.36
N VAL A 79 5.76 -5.34 0.62
CA VAL A 79 5.49 -3.92 0.89
C VAL A 79 4.82 -3.26 -0.32
N PHE A 80 5.35 -3.50 -1.52
CA PHE A 80 4.80 -3.01 -2.77
C PHE A 80 3.36 -3.47 -2.98
N GLY A 81 3.10 -4.77 -2.84
CA GLY A 81 1.76 -5.35 -3.02
C GLY A 81 0.75 -4.77 -2.04
N TYR A 82 1.15 -4.56 -0.77
CA TYR A 82 0.29 -3.94 0.23
C TYR A 82 -0.06 -2.49 -0.13
N ILE A 83 0.94 -1.67 -0.49
CA ILE A 83 0.70 -0.27 -0.86
C ILE A 83 -0.18 -0.19 -2.12
N VAL A 84 0.10 -0.99 -3.16
CA VAL A 84 -0.70 -1.03 -4.38
C VAL A 84 -2.16 -1.38 -4.07
N LEU A 85 -2.40 -2.37 -3.20
CA LEU A 85 -3.75 -2.75 -2.80
C LEU A 85 -4.48 -1.61 -2.10
N MET A 86 -3.81 -0.92 -1.18
CA MET A 86 -4.38 0.24 -0.45
C MET A 86 -4.74 1.38 -1.40
N GLU A 87 -3.84 1.72 -2.34
CA GLU A 87 -4.08 2.78 -3.31
C GLU A 87 -5.24 2.45 -4.25
N LEU A 88 -5.30 1.20 -4.75
CA LEU A 88 -6.40 0.76 -5.60
C LEU A 88 -7.76 0.81 -4.87
N ILE A 89 -7.81 0.37 -3.62
CA ILE A 89 -9.04 0.46 -2.81
C ILE A 89 -9.46 1.93 -2.67
N SER A 90 -8.52 2.82 -2.32
CA SER A 90 -8.81 4.24 -2.13
C SER A 90 -9.31 4.90 -3.42
N ILE A 91 -8.66 4.62 -4.57
CA ILE A 91 -9.09 5.13 -5.89
C ILE A 91 -10.52 4.65 -6.22
N LEU A 92 -10.80 3.37 -5.99
CA LEU A 92 -12.13 2.80 -6.24
C LEU A 92 -13.19 3.39 -5.31
N GLU A 93 -12.87 3.62 -4.04
CA GLU A 93 -13.76 4.29 -3.09
C GLU A 93 -14.06 5.72 -3.52
N ASN A 94 -13.02 6.47 -3.90
CA ASN A 94 -13.20 7.82 -4.43
C ASN A 94 -14.09 7.82 -5.68
N TYR A 95 -13.88 6.87 -6.60
CA TYR A 95 -14.70 6.74 -7.80
C TYR A 95 -16.16 6.34 -7.49
N GLY A 96 -16.37 5.39 -6.57
CA GLY A 96 -17.71 4.99 -6.14
C GLY A 96 -18.50 6.13 -5.48
N GLU A 97 -17.82 7.05 -4.81
CA GLU A 97 -18.43 8.24 -4.23
C GLU A 97 -18.73 9.35 -5.28
N ILE A 98 -17.96 9.38 -6.38
CA ILE A 98 -18.20 10.28 -7.52
C ILE A 98 -19.35 9.75 -8.38
N SER A 99 -19.44 8.44 -8.56
CA SER A 99 -20.39 7.75 -9.43
C SER A 99 -21.16 6.67 -8.67
N PRO A 100 -22.19 7.03 -7.90
CA PRO A 100 -22.94 6.06 -7.05
C PRO A 100 -23.61 4.93 -7.84
N ASP A 101 -23.89 5.15 -9.13
CA ASP A 101 -24.51 4.16 -10.02
C ASP A 101 -23.57 3.02 -10.42
N ALA A 102 -22.28 3.15 -10.14
CA ALA A 102 -21.26 2.14 -10.45
C ALA A 102 -21.25 1.00 -9.42
N VAL A 103 -22.33 0.23 -9.33
CA VAL A 103 -22.52 -0.86 -8.33
C VAL A 103 -21.40 -1.90 -8.37
N TRP A 104 -20.79 -2.14 -9.55
CA TRP A 104 -19.67 -3.05 -9.72
C TRP A 104 -18.43 -2.67 -8.89
N VAL A 105 -18.25 -1.38 -8.63
CA VAL A 105 -17.12 -0.87 -7.81
C VAL A 105 -17.23 -1.40 -6.38
N LEU A 106 -18.43 -1.39 -5.80
CA LEU A 106 -18.66 -1.92 -4.45
C LEU A 106 -18.31 -3.39 -4.34
N ALA A 107 -18.64 -4.19 -5.37
CA ALA A 107 -18.31 -5.61 -5.40
C ALA A 107 -16.78 -5.85 -5.44
N ILE A 108 -16.04 -5.04 -6.19
CA ILE A 108 -14.57 -5.12 -6.24
C ILE A 108 -13.97 -4.70 -4.89
N ILE A 109 -14.41 -3.59 -4.31
CA ILE A 109 -13.93 -3.10 -3.01
C ILE A 109 -14.14 -4.17 -1.93
N GLN A 110 -15.31 -4.81 -1.88
CA GLN A 110 -15.58 -5.87 -0.92
C GLN A 110 -14.63 -7.06 -1.05
N LYS A 111 -14.31 -7.48 -2.28
CA LYS A 111 -13.33 -8.53 -2.53
C LYS A 111 -11.92 -8.12 -2.08
N LEU A 112 -11.47 -6.93 -2.45
CA LEU A 112 -10.15 -6.43 -2.09
C LEU A 112 -9.98 -6.27 -0.57
N ARG A 113 -10.98 -5.74 0.11
CA ARG A 113 -10.99 -5.64 1.59
C ARG A 113 -11.05 -7.01 2.27
N GLY A 114 -11.63 -8.02 1.62
CA GLY A 114 -11.60 -9.41 2.08
C GLY A 114 -10.18 -9.93 2.22
N PHE A 115 -9.34 -9.77 1.21
CA PHE A 115 -7.91 -10.13 1.25
C PHE A 115 -7.17 -9.40 2.37
N GLN A 116 -7.38 -8.10 2.52
CA GLN A 116 -6.72 -7.31 3.56
C GLN A 116 -7.07 -7.76 4.99
N LYS A 117 -8.32 -8.18 5.24
CA LYS A 117 -8.74 -8.65 6.58
C LYS A 117 -8.17 -10.02 6.92
N GLU A 118 -7.97 -10.89 5.95
CA GLU A 118 -7.41 -12.21 6.13
C GLU A 118 -5.95 -12.12 6.54
N ASP A 119 -5.14 -11.33 5.84
CA ASP A 119 -3.74 -11.08 6.17
C ASP A 119 -3.56 -10.47 7.57
N THR A 120 -4.41 -9.53 7.95
CA THR A 120 -4.32 -8.86 9.26
C THR A 120 -4.65 -9.81 10.42
N LYS A 121 -5.60 -10.74 10.25
CA LYS A 121 -5.95 -11.75 11.26
C LYS A 121 -4.82 -12.75 11.46
N ASP A 122 -4.17 -13.18 10.41
CA ASP A 122 -3.05 -14.13 10.49
C ASP A 122 -1.83 -13.53 11.19
N VAL A 123 -1.54 -12.27 10.95
CA VAL A 123 -0.47 -11.54 11.63
C VAL A 123 -0.78 -11.36 13.12
N GLN A 124 -2.02 -10.99 13.49
CA GLN A 124 -2.42 -10.82 14.88
C GLN A 124 -2.42 -12.16 15.64
N ALA A 125 -2.89 -13.25 15.03
CA ALA A 125 -2.88 -14.57 15.64
C ALA A 125 -1.46 -15.04 15.94
N LYS A 126 -0.51 -14.85 15.02
CA LYS A 126 0.91 -15.18 15.21
C LYS A 126 1.56 -14.34 16.32
N THR A 127 1.26 -13.06 16.41
CA THR A 127 1.80 -12.14 17.42
C THR A 127 1.31 -12.51 18.84
N HIS A 128 0.03 -12.89 18.97
CA HIS A 128 -0.56 -13.32 20.24
C HIS A 128 0.04 -14.63 20.75
N THR A 129 0.36 -15.56 19.86
CA THR A 129 0.95 -16.86 20.21
C THR A 129 2.40 -16.71 20.71
N THR A 130 3.15 -15.78 20.12
CA THR A 130 4.54 -15.50 20.52
C THR A 130 4.62 -14.81 21.89
N ARG A 131 3.62 -13.96 22.21
CA ARG A 131 3.57 -13.23 23.50
C ARG A 131 3.19 -14.11 24.69
N LYS A 132 2.50 -15.23 24.48
CA LYS A 132 2.14 -16.22 25.52
C LYS A 132 3.25 -17.23 25.85
N ARG A 133 4.33 -17.26 25.06
CA ARG A 133 5.47 -18.18 25.25
C ARG A 133 6.69 -17.53 25.94
N LYS A 134 6.60 -16.28 26.33
CA LYS A 134 7.55 -15.56 27.17
C LYS A 134 6.95 -15.33 28.54
#